data_774c58c09507df5815dd495f9ddbed9b
#
_entry.id   774c58c09507df5815dd495f9ddbed9b
#
_cell.length_a   1.000
_cell.length_b   1.000
_cell.length_c   1.000
_cell.angle_alpha   90.00
_cell.angle_beta   90.00
_cell.angle_gamma   90.00
#
_symmetry.space_group_name_H-M   'P 1'
#
loop_
_entity.id
_entity.type
_entity.pdbx_description
1 polymer ?
#
loop_
_entity_poly.entity_id
_entity_poly.type
_entity_poly.pdbx_seq_one_letter_code
_entity_poly.pdbx_strand_id
1 'polypeptide(L)'
;VANKKRIPKLASILAVSVLGLSLSPSWAARSFTPQAGTWVISDEVDGKPGRGFAIDVQGNTFFMQVFGYEKNGDATFYAASGQMEGDTVTAPLLRYQGGRSFGSEPRDAQEDKSIGDVTLSFRNGLQGTIQLPGEPAKDIERFIFTSPDAAYYQTEQWKNATRSSRWLALNAQGEVVNAWFASLKSSATEPTRLQLYRENGSEMLECNRSVPSDIFRCVAAGVTDPAIAPEVKEVKFRLVGAQVAGIVSLHAEGAAPLQLLGFNTRVDFPYRGVTFTGCCSNGLESYLPGAFGYAHRPNYLPSNGTWVIVDELTGKPGRGVSLDVQGGKMLMQVFGYQANGQPTFSMGVGDYAADPETHGTSGARFSLQQYRGGRSVGGAAASGQWLRDDGEVEIRVSGASGVGLAEAVMKFPGEPAKPMRRISLQPWQTIEDKLFGEWYIPRSFRAGVPATITLNRLDGELATTEDGSVRCKFNAQVLRGECQKSGSTDTAYVMELYDEFVVSNFSIRLRDRHGNLTGLGHVPMD
;
A
#
# COMPACT_ATOMS: atom_id res chain seq x y z
N VAL A 1 32.91 -21.43 86.33
CA VAL A 1 31.90 -20.77 85.48
C VAL A 1 32.64 -20.16 84.28
N ALA A 2 32.69 -20.87 83.14
CA ALA A 2 33.39 -20.45 81.93
C ALA A 2 32.40 -20.17 80.81
N ASN A 3 32.43 -18.90 80.38
CA ASN A 3 31.57 -18.42 79.30
C ASN A 3 32.28 -18.61 77.96
N LYS A 4 31.80 -19.53 77.08
CA LYS A 4 32.27 -19.74 75.70
C LYS A 4 31.49 -18.81 74.74
N LYS A 5 32.18 -17.78 74.20
CA LYS A 5 31.67 -16.98 73.06
C LYS A 5 31.69 -17.81 71.78
N ARG A 6 30.51 -17.92 71.14
CA ARG A 6 30.33 -18.45 69.78
C ARG A 6 30.51 -17.32 68.77
N ILE A 7 31.38 -17.57 67.78
CA ILE A 7 31.61 -16.71 66.60
C ILE A 7 30.55 -17.07 65.52
N PRO A 8 29.84 -16.09 64.94
CA PRO A 8 28.91 -16.41 63.86
C PRO A 8 29.69 -16.58 62.53
N LYS A 9 29.35 -17.64 61.80
CA LYS A 9 29.84 -17.89 60.42
C LYS A 9 29.20 -16.87 59.47
N LEU A 10 30.02 -16.13 58.72
CA LEU A 10 29.60 -15.36 57.56
C LEU A 10 29.19 -16.33 56.47
N ALA A 11 27.92 -16.28 56.10
CA ALA A 11 27.42 -16.90 54.87
C ALA A 11 27.61 -15.93 53.70
N SER A 12 28.48 -16.26 52.78
CA SER A 12 28.67 -15.54 51.53
C SER A 12 27.46 -15.80 50.62
N ILE A 13 26.61 -14.77 50.43
CA ILE A 13 25.54 -14.78 49.44
C ILE A 13 26.14 -14.43 48.10
N LEU A 14 26.30 -15.41 47.22
CA LEU A 14 26.59 -15.19 45.80
C LEU A 14 25.32 -14.63 45.16
N ALA A 15 25.32 -13.33 44.85
CA ALA A 15 24.28 -12.73 44.01
C ALA A 15 24.58 -13.10 42.56
N VAL A 16 23.83 -14.08 42.02
CA VAL A 16 23.79 -14.37 40.59
C VAL A 16 22.92 -13.29 39.96
N SER A 17 23.57 -12.30 39.33
CA SER A 17 22.87 -11.34 38.46
C SER A 17 22.44 -12.06 37.18
N VAL A 18 21.18 -12.48 37.13
CA VAL A 18 20.52 -12.91 35.89
C VAL A 18 20.30 -11.66 35.06
N LEU A 19 21.21 -11.39 34.10
CA LEU A 19 20.91 -10.47 33.02
C LEU A 19 19.74 -11.12 32.23
N GLY A 20 18.56 -10.60 32.48
CA GLY A 20 17.40 -10.88 31.64
C GLY A 20 17.63 -10.25 30.27
N LEU A 21 18.15 -11.04 29.32
CA LEU A 21 18.05 -10.76 27.92
C LEU A 21 16.55 -10.80 27.60
N SER A 22 15.91 -9.64 27.55
CA SER A 22 14.60 -9.47 26.93
C SER A 22 14.77 -9.78 25.43
N LEU A 23 14.60 -11.04 25.06
CA LEU A 23 14.41 -11.43 23.67
C LEU A 23 13.08 -10.82 23.24
N SER A 24 13.14 -9.63 22.64
CA SER A 24 12.02 -9.14 21.86
C SER A 24 11.74 -10.21 20.77
N PRO A 25 10.48 -10.64 20.57
CA PRO A 25 10.19 -11.58 19.51
C PRO A 25 10.65 -10.97 18.18
N SER A 26 11.69 -11.52 17.60
CA SER A 26 12.14 -11.18 16.26
C SER A 26 11.19 -11.85 15.29
N TRP A 27 10.21 -11.12 14.81
CA TRP A 27 9.34 -11.54 13.73
C TRP A 27 10.20 -11.75 12.48
N ALA A 28 9.97 -12.84 11.74
CA ALA A 28 10.64 -13.04 10.46
C ALA A 28 10.24 -11.91 9.49
N ALA A 29 11.24 -11.25 8.92
CA ALA A 29 11.01 -10.19 7.95
C ALA A 29 10.49 -10.77 6.63
N ARG A 30 9.56 -10.10 5.98
CA ARG A 30 9.01 -10.48 4.68
C ARG A 30 9.85 -9.92 3.53
N SER A 31 9.98 -10.72 2.48
CA SER A 31 10.60 -10.29 1.21
C SER A 31 9.62 -9.58 0.26
N PHE A 32 8.39 -9.34 0.69
CA PHE A 32 7.34 -8.61 -0.02
C PHE A 32 6.26 -8.14 0.97
N THR A 33 5.33 -7.31 0.50
CA THR A 33 4.13 -6.92 1.27
C THR A 33 2.89 -7.30 0.48
N PRO A 34 1.93 -8.06 1.06
CA PRO A 34 0.65 -8.32 0.43
C PRO A 34 -0.07 -7.03 0.08
N GLN A 35 -0.57 -6.92 -1.15
CA GLN A 35 -1.23 -5.70 -1.60
C GLN A 35 -2.59 -5.53 -0.93
N ALA A 36 -2.82 -4.35 -0.37
CA ALA A 36 -4.13 -3.97 0.17
C ALA A 36 -5.20 -3.92 -0.93
N GLY A 37 -6.43 -4.30 -0.59
CA GLY A 37 -7.61 -4.28 -1.45
C GLY A 37 -8.36 -5.60 -1.48
N THR A 38 -9.09 -5.86 -2.57
CA THR A 38 -9.97 -7.02 -2.70
C THR A 38 -9.23 -8.26 -3.16
N TRP A 39 -9.45 -9.37 -2.47
CA TRP A 39 -8.91 -10.69 -2.76
C TRP A 39 -10.03 -11.71 -2.92
N VAL A 40 -9.80 -12.73 -3.73
CA VAL A 40 -10.78 -13.78 -4.03
C VAL A 40 -10.15 -15.16 -3.89
N ILE A 41 -10.98 -16.16 -3.68
CA ILE A 41 -10.58 -17.57 -3.79
C ILE A 41 -10.55 -17.91 -5.27
N SER A 42 -9.40 -18.34 -5.79
CA SER A 42 -9.16 -18.48 -7.23
C SER A 42 -10.11 -19.46 -7.91
N ASP A 43 -10.47 -20.56 -7.25
CA ASP A 43 -11.40 -21.57 -7.76
C ASP A 43 -12.91 -21.22 -7.57
N GLU A 44 -13.22 -20.07 -6.95
CA GLU A 44 -14.59 -19.58 -6.74
C GLU A 44 -14.95 -18.40 -7.66
N VAL A 45 -14.05 -17.99 -8.55
CA VAL A 45 -14.31 -16.92 -9.53
C VAL A 45 -14.99 -17.52 -10.76
N ASP A 46 -16.33 -17.50 -10.77
CA ASP A 46 -17.18 -18.06 -11.84
C ASP A 46 -17.96 -16.98 -12.63
N GLY A 47 -17.63 -15.71 -12.42
CA GLY A 47 -18.33 -14.57 -13.03
C GLY A 47 -19.66 -14.23 -12.35
N LYS A 48 -19.98 -14.84 -11.22
CA LYS A 48 -21.15 -14.55 -10.40
C LYS A 48 -20.76 -13.97 -9.06
N PRO A 49 -21.69 -13.30 -8.35
CA PRO A 49 -21.43 -12.82 -7.00
C PRO A 49 -21.05 -13.98 -6.06
N GLY A 50 -19.93 -13.86 -5.40
CA GLY A 50 -19.39 -14.85 -4.47
C GLY A 50 -19.02 -14.24 -3.14
N ARG A 51 -18.17 -14.91 -2.40
CA ARG A 51 -17.50 -14.40 -1.21
C ARG A 51 -16.08 -13.96 -1.56
N GLY A 52 -15.51 -13.10 -0.74
CA GLY A 52 -14.15 -12.64 -0.90
C GLY A 52 -13.67 -11.86 0.32
N PHE A 53 -12.54 -11.19 0.17
CA PHE A 53 -11.82 -10.59 1.27
C PHE A 53 -11.36 -9.18 0.91
N ALA A 54 -11.51 -8.25 1.86
CA ALA A 54 -10.79 -7.00 1.84
C ALA A 54 -9.59 -7.16 2.79
N ILE A 55 -8.39 -7.21 2.25
CA ILE A 55 -7.15 -7.41 3.00
C ILE A 55 -6.37 -6.11 3.08
N ASP A 56 -5.74 -5.90 4.23
CA ASP A 56 -4.91 -4.76 4.53
C ASP A 56 -3.73 -5.18 5.41
N VAL A 57 -2.51 -4.83 5.01
CA VAL A 57 -1.30 -5.13 5.78
C VAL A 57 -0.46 -3.88 5.89
N GLN A 58 -0.24 -3.43 7.12
CA GLN A 58 0.59 -2.27 7.42
C GLN A 58 1.66 -2.69 8.45
N GLY A 59 2.92 -2.60 8.07
CA GLY A 59 4.01 -3.18 8.86
C GLY A 59 3.76 -4.68 9.11
N ASN A 60 3.71 -5.10 10.38
CA ASN A 60 3.37 -6.47 10.75
C ASN A 60 1.90 -6.69 11.08
N THR A 61 1.09 -5.64 11.09
CA THR A 61 -0.33 -5.76 11.41
C THR A 61 -1.13 -6.11 10.18
N PHE A 62 -1.83 -7.23 10.28
CA PHE A 62 -2.79 -7.72 9.29
C PHE A 62 -4.21 -7.40 9.74
N PHE A 63 -5.04 -6.97 8.80
CA PHE A 63 -6.47 -6.80 8.96
C PHE A 63 -7.21 -7.35 7.74
N MET A 64 -8.31 -8.04 7.96
CA MET A 64 -9.14 -8.60 6.90
C MET A 64 -10.61 -8.45 7.24
N GLN A 65 -11.42 -8.15 6.25
CA GLN A 65 -12.87 -8.26 6.28
C GLN A 65 -13.30 -9.30 5.25
N VAL A 66 -14.04 -10.30 5.68
CA VAL A 66 -14.63 -11.33 4.81
C VAL A 66 -16.05 -10.92 4.49
N PHE A 67 -16.38 -10.72 3.24
CA PHE A 67 -17.77 -10.61 2.79
C PHE A 67 -18.26 -11.95 2.29
N GLY A 68 -19.43 -12.36 2.71
CA GLY A 68 -19.98 -13.68 2.37
C GLY A 68 -21.43 -13.81 2.86
N TYR A 69 -21.83 -15.03 3.15
CA TYR A 69 -23.22 -15.33 3.44
C TYR A 69 -23.36 -16.22 4.68
N GLU A 70 -24.46 -16.07 5.38
CA GLU A 70 -24.89 -16.98 6.42
C GLU A 70 -25.48 -18.27 5.82
N LYS A 71 -25.67 -19.31 6.62
CA LYS A 71 -26.28 -20.58 6.17
C LYS A 71 -27.71 -20.44 5.62
N ASN A 72 -28.42 -19.39 6.05
CA ASN A 72 -29.76 -19.07 5.54
C ASN A 72 -29.73 -18.26 4.22
N GLY A 73 -28.53 -17.94 3.74
CA GLY A 73 -28.32 -17.18 2.51
C GLY A 73 -28.26 -15.65 2.69
N ASP A 74 -28.46 -15.13 3.89
CA ASP A 74 -28.33 -13.69 4.14
C ASP A 74 -26.87 -13.22 3.99
N ALA A 75 -26.69 -12.04 3.43
CA ALA A 75 -25.38 -11.39 3.36
C ALA A 75 -24.86 -11.10 4.77
N THR A 76 -23.58 -11.36 4.99
CA THR A 76 -22.90 -11.11 6.26
C THR A 76 -21.44 -10.71 6.05
N PHE A 77 -20.79 -10.21 7.10
CA PHE A 77 -19.35 -10.04 7.10
C PHE A 77 -18.73 -10.53 8.41
N TYR A 78 -17.45 -10.84 8.32
CA TYR A 78 -16.59 -11.15 9.46
C TYR A 78 -15.33 -10.30 9.38
N ALA A 79 -14.65 -10.09 10.50
CA ALA A 79 -13.35 -9.44 10.52
C ALA A 79 -12.32 -10.28 11.27
N ALA A 80 -11.07 -10.20 10.83
CA ALA A 80 -9.94 -10.79 11.50
C ALA A 80 -8.79 -9.77 11.57
N SER A 81 -8.06 -9.76 12.69
CA SER A 81 -6.88 -8.94 12.88
C SER A 81 -5.83 -9.72 13.64
N GLY A 82 -4.58 -9.62 13.23
CA GLY A 82 -3.46 -10.34 13.84
C GLY A 82 -2.11 -9.75 13.46
N GLN A 83 -1.06 -10.32 14.04
CA GLN A 83 0.31 -10.00 13.65
C GLN A 83 0.81 -11.04 12.64
N MET A 84 1.49 -10.56 11.60
CA MET A 84 2.15 -11.44 10.63
C MET A 84 3.40 -12.07 11.24
N GLU A 85 3.57 -13.36 10.99
CA GLU A 85 4.79 -14.12 11.29
C GLU A 85 5.43 -14.56 9.97
N GLY A 86 6.41 -13.79 9.49
CA GLY A 86 6.86 -13.92 8.12
C GLY A 86 5.70 -13.69 7.16
N ASP A 87 5.47 -14.65 6.28
CA ASP A 87 4.43 -14.56 5.23
C ASP A 87 3.07 -15.13 5.66
N THR A 88 2.91 -15.48 6.95
CA THR A 88 1.72 -16.16 7.48
C THR A 88 1.07 -15.37 8.60
N VAL A 89 -0.24 -15.48 8.71
CA VAL A 89 -1.02 -14.97 9.84
C VAL A 89 -2.12 -15.96 10.20
N THR A 90 -2.34 -16.14 11.51
CA THR A 90 -3.51 -16.84 12.05
C THR A 90 -4.21 -15.91 13.02
N ALA A 91 -5.53 -15.77 12.87
CA ALA A 91 -6.33 -14.86 13.68
C ALA A 91 -7.76 -15.39 13.84
N PRO A 92 -8.45 -15.04 14.95
CA PRO A 92 -9.86 -15.37 15.11
C PRO A 92 -10.71 -14.61 14.09
N LEU A 93 -11.64 -15.30 13.46
CA LEU A 93 -12.62 -14.73 12.55
C LEU A 93 -13.89 -14.36 13.34
N LEU A 94 -14.07 -13.06 13.57
CA LEU A 94 -15.07 -12.51 14.47
C LEU A 94 -16.30 -12.00 13.70
N ARG A 95 -17.47 -12.30 14.21
CA ARG A 95 -18.74 -11.73 13.78
C ARG A 95 -19.16 -10.61 14.71
N TYR A 96 -19.72 -9.55 14.14
CA TYR A 96 -20.22 -8.39 14.87
C TYR A 96 -21.70 -8.20 14.62
N GLN A 97 -22.42 -7.54 15.54
CA GLN A 97 -23.84 -7.22 15.43
C GLN A 97 -24.19 -5.91 16.12
N GLY A 98 -25.38 -5.42 15.86
CA GLY A 98 -25.96 -4.29 16.57
C GLY A 98 -25.53 -2.92 16.07
N GLY A 99 -24.66 -2.83 15.09
CA GLY A 99 -24.18 -1.55 14.55
C GLY A 99 -25.21 -0.81 13.69
N ARG A 100 -24.77 0.31 13.15
CA ARG A 100 -25.57 1.27 12.40
C ARG A 100 -25.88 0.80 10.98
N SER A 101 -27.14 0.93 10.54
CA SER A 101 -27.56 0.81 9.14
C SER A 101 -27.49 2.16 8.42
N PHE A 102 -27.63 2.16 7.08
CA PHE A 102 -27.72 3.42 6.32
C PHE A 102 -28.90 4.25 6.81
N GLY A 103 -28.69 5.56 6.95
CA GLY A 103 -29.69 6.54 7.37
C GLY A 103 -30.17 6.44 8.81
N SER A 104 -29.66 5.49 9.62
CA SER A 104 -30.06 5.37 11.03
C SER A 104 -29.20 6.26 11.95
N GLU A 105 -29.65 6.44 13.18
CA GLU A 105 -28.89 7.10 14.23
C GLU A 105 -27.55 6.37 14.51
N PRO A 106 -26.53 7.08 14.98
CA PRO A 106 -25.25 6.49 15.36
C PRO A 106 -25.44 5.38 16.40
N ARG A 107 -24.83 4.23 16.15
CA ARG A 107 -24.89 3.07 17.04
C ARG A 107 -23.63 2.22 16.88
N ASP A 108 -22.94 1.96 17.98
CA ASP A 108 -21.80 1.05 18.01
C ASP A 108 -22.27 -0.39 17.83
N ALA A 109 -21.44 -1.18 17.16
CA ALA A 109 -21.59 -2.63 17.15
C ALA A 109 -20.88 -3.26 18.34
N GLN A 110 -21.13 -4.52 18.53
CA GLN A 110 -20.43 -5.36 19.50
C GLN A 110 -20.09 -6.71 18.89
N GLU A 111 -19.05 -7.32 19.40
CA GLU A 111 -18.71 -8.68 19.03
C GLU A 111 -19.87 -9.63 19.42
N ASP A 112 -20.26 -10.45 18.45
CA ASP A 112 -21.26 -11.49 18.64
C ASP A 112 -20.60 -12.82 19.04
N LYS A 113 -19.66 -13.28 18.17
CA LYS A 113 -18.95 -14.54 18.39
C LYS A 113 -17.73 -14.67 17.47
N SER A 114 -16.79 -15.52 17.86
CA SER A 114 -15.82 -16.10 16.94
C SER A 114 -16.43 -17.32 16.24
N ILE A 115 -16.15 -17.46 14.94
CA ILE A 115 -16.55 -18.65 14.16
C ILE A 115 -15.38 -19.62 13.94
N GLY A 116 -14.23 -19.38 14.56
CA GLY A 116 -13.00 -20.15 14.49
C GLY A 116 -11.84 -19.32 13.94
N ASP A 117 -10.69 -19.92 13.82
CA ASP A 117 -9.49 -19.24 13.32
C ASP A 117 -9.42 -19.32 11.80
N VAL A 118 -8.92 -18.25 11.20
CA VAL A 118 -8.53 -18.19 9.79
C VAL A 118 -7.00 -18.12 9.69
N THR A 119 -6.42 -18.88 8.79
CA THR A 119 -4.98 -18.84 8.49
C THR A 119 -4.76 -18.43 7.05
N LEU A 120 -3.88 -17.45 6.83
CA LEU A 120 -3.42 -17.03 5.51
C LEU A 120 -1.91 -17.24 5.42
N SER A 121 -1.45 -17.65 4.23
CA SER A 121 -0.04 -17.71 3.88
C SER A 121 0.16 -17.11 2.49
N PHE A 122 0.99 -16.08 2.38
CA PHE A 122 1.22 -15.38 1.13
C PHE A 122 2.49 -15.92 0.44
N ARG A 123 2.43 -16.08 -0.88
CA ARG A 123 3.58 -16.46 -1.72
C ARG A 123 4.28 -15.25 -2.31
N ASN A 124 3.53 -14.19 -2.52
CA ASN A 124 3.96 -12.88 -2.99
C ASN A 124 2.86 -11.86 -2.68
N GLY A 125 3.04 -10.62 -3.10
CA GLY A 125 2.07 -9.55 -2.85
C GLY A 125 0.71 -9.71 -3.51
N LEU A 126 0.52 -10.67 -4.42
CA LEU A 126 -0.70 -10.88 -5.19
C LEU A 126 -1.32 -12.27 -5.05
N GLN A 127 -0.64 -13.22 -4.43
CA GLN A 127 -1.06 -14.62 -4.35
C GLN A 127 -0.75 -15.23 -2.98
N GLY A 128 -1.58 -16.17 -2.56
CA GLY A 128 -1.41 -16.89 -1.31
C GLY A 128 -2.41 -18.03 -1.18
N THR A 129 -2.57 -18.50 0.05
CA THR A 129 -3.59 -19.47 0.44
C THR A 129 -4.36 -18.95 1.62
N ILE A 130 -5.61 -19.37 1.75
CA ILE A 130 -6.45 -19.13 2.93
C ILE A 130 -7.07 -20.45 3.41
N GLN A 131 -7.08 -20.63 4.70
CA GLN A 131 -7.86 -21.68 5.34
C GLN A 131 -8.91 -21.05 6.25
N LEU A 132 -10.16 -21.11 5.81
CA LEU A 132 -11.30 -20.66 6.60
C LEU A 132 -11.73 -21.75 7.61
N PRO A 133 -12.39 -21.39 8.70
CA PRO A 133 -12.88 -22.35 9.68
C PRO A 133 -13.71 -23.48 9.05
N GLY A 134 -13.30 -24.73 9.28
CA GLY A 134 -13.98 -25.92 8.76
C GLY A 134 -13.80 -26.17 7.26
N GLU A 135 -12.90 -25.46 6.58
CA GLU A 135 -12.60 -25.64 5.17
C GLU A 135 -11.15 -26.08 4.94
N PRO A 136 -10.85 -26.80 3.85
CA PRO A 136 -9.46 -27.01 3.44
C PRO A 136 -8.82 -25.68 2.99
N ALA A 137 -7.50 -25.63 3.01
CA ALA A 137 -6.75 -24.51 2.46
C ALA A 137 -7.04 -24.37 0.96
N LYS A 138 -7.24 -23.12 0.51
CA LYS A 138 -7.54 -22.74 -0.87
C LYS A 138 -6.61 -21.65 -1.35
N ASP A 139 -6.31 -21.65 -2.65
CA ASP A 139 -5.57 -20.56 -3.28
C ASP A 139 -6.40 -19.29 -3.31
N ILE A 140 -5.74 -18.18 -2.99
CA ILE A 140 -6.28 -16.82 -3.09
C ILE A 140 -5.40 -15.96 -3.96
N GLU A 141 -6.02 -15.00 -4.61
CA GLU A 141 -5.33 -14.02 -5.42
C GLU A 141 -5.93 -12.63 -5.30
N ARG A 142 -5.13 -11.65 -5.60
CA ARG A 142 -5.57 -10.26 -5.71
C ARG A 142 -6.60 -10.14 -6.81
N PHE A 143 -7.80 -9.68 -6.49
CA PHE A 143 -8.86 -9.53 -7.48
C PHE A 143 -8.54 -8.40 -8.45
N ILE A 144 -8.33 -8.74 -9.71
CA ILE A 144 -8.16 -7.79 -10.81
C ILE A 144 -9.49 -7.71 -11.55
N PHE A 145 -10.23 -6.65 -11.30
CA PHE A 145 -11.61 -6.47 -11.80
C PHE A 145 -11.69 -5.53 -13.01
N THR A 146 -10.57 -5.01 -13.45
CA THR A 146 -10.52 -4.20 -14.66
C THR A 146 -9.37 -4.64 -15.56
N SER A 147 -9.64 -4.65 -16.86
CA SER A 147 -8.62 -4.63 -17.88
C SER A 147 -8.72 -3.26 -18.56
N PRO A 148 -7.83 -2.30 -18.23
CA PRO A 148 -7.93 -0.96 -18.77
C PRO A 148 -7.91 -0.98 -20.30
N ASP A 149 -8.87 -0.34 -20.91
CA ASP A 149 -8.95 -0.22 -22.37
C ASP A 149 -7.99 0.88 -22.91
N ALA A 150 -7.94 1.01 -24.23
CA ALA A 150 -7.10 2.02 -24.86
C ALA A 150 -7.49 3.46 -24.44
N ALA A 151 -8.76 3.69 -24.09
CA ALA A 151 -9.22 5.01 -23.66
C ALA A 151 -8.66 5.39 -22.29
N TYR A 152 -8.55 4.44 -21.37
CA TYR A 152 -7.93 4.69 -20.07
C TYR A 152 -6.48 5.19 -20.19
N TYR A 153 -5.69 4.60 -21.08
CA TYR A 153 -4.29 5.00 -21.29
C TYR A 153 -4.14 6.38 -21.95
N GLN A 154 -5.22 6.93 -22.47
CA GLN A 154 -5.26 8.30 -22.99
C GLN A 154 -5.69 9.31 -21.91
N THR A 155 -6.16 8.86 -20.76
CA THR A 155 -6.59 9.73 -19.67
C THR A 155 -5.41 10.49 -19.06
N GLU A 156 -5.69 11.69 -18.55
CA GLU A 156 -4.71 12.44 -17.76
C GLU A 156 -4.31 11.67 -16.48
N GLN A 157 -5.19 10.84 -15.95
CA GLN A 157 -4.91 9.96 -14.82
C GLN A 157 -3.74 9.01 -15.12
N TRP A 158 -3.77 8.31 -16.26
CA TRP A 158 -2.68 7.44 -16.69
C TRP A 158 -1.40 8.23 -16.97
N LYS A 159 -1.51 9.29 -17.74
CA LYS A 159 -0.37 10.15 -18.10
C LYS A 159 0.31 10.73 -16.86
N ASN A 160 -0.46 11.14 -15.87
CA ASN A 160 0.08 11.67 -14.64
C ASN A 160 0.71 10.58 -13.77
N ALA A 161 0.09 9.41 -13.67
CA ALA A 161 0.61 8.29 -12.90
C ALA A 161 1.99 7.80 -13.38
N THR A 162 2.31 7.96 -14.66
CA THR A 162 3.57 7.48 -15.26
C THR A 162 4.63 8.56 -15.45
N ARG A 163 4.28 9.84 -15.36
CA ARG A 163 5.17 10.97 -15.73
C ARG A 163 6.41 11.12 -14.87
N SER A 164 6.44 10.61 -13.66
CA SER A 164 7.56 10.84 -12.73
C SER A 164 7.77 9.65 -11.79
N SER A 165 7.31 8.47 -12.17
CA SER A 165 7.46 7.28 -11.34
C SER A 165 8.90 6.79 -11.35
N ARG A 166 9.42 6.40 -10.20
CA ARG A 166 10.70 5.72 -10.06
C ARG A 166 10.49 4.25 -9.84
N TRP A 167 11.20 3.44 -10.60
CA TRP A 167 11.13 1.99 -10.51
C TRP A 167 12.51 1.44 -10.22
N LEU A 168 12.57 0.46 -9.34
CA LEU A 168 13.81 -0.15 -8.87
C LEU A 168 13.80 -1.63 -9.21
N ALA A 169 14.92 -2.16 -9.69
CA ALA A 169 15.11 -3.58 -9.80
C ALA A 169 15.93 -4.07 -8.61
N LEU A 170 15.41 -5.09 -7.95
CA LEU A 170 15.98 -5.68 -6.75
C LEU A 170 16.46 -7.10 -7.04
N ASN A 171 17.62 -7.46 -6.50
CA ASN A 171 18.08 -8.85 -6.49
C ASN A 171 17.31 -9.68 -5.45
N ALA A 172 17.64 -10.96 -5.33
CA ALA A 172 17.01 -11.87 -4.38
C ALA A 172 17.19 -11.47 -2.90
N GLN A 173 18.21 -10.67 -2.60
CA GLN A 173 18.49 -10.10 -1.27
C GLN A 173 17.69 -8.83 -1.00
N GLY A 174 16.99 -8.31 -2.03
CA GLY A 174 16.24 -7.07 -1.96
C GLY A 174 17.12 -5.83 -2.07
N GLU A 175 18.33 -5.95 -2.60
CA GLU A 175 19.23 -4.84 -2.86
C GLU A 175 18.93 -4.22 -4.22
N VAL A 176 19.01 -2.90 -4.33
CA VAL A 176 18.78 -2.17 -5.57
C VAL A 176 19.96 -2.38 -6.53
N VAL A 177 19.69 -3.05 -7.65
CA VAL A 177 20.66 -3.27 -8.72
C VAL A 177 20.53 -2.18 -9.79
N ASN A 178 19.30 -1.83 -10.15
CA ASN A 178 19.01 -0.83 -11.19
C ASN A 178 17.86 0.07 -10.76
N ALA A 179 17.87 1.30 -11.25
CA ALA A 179 16.80 2.27 -11.07
C ALA A 179 16.48 2.98 -12.38
N TRP A 180 15.18 3.16 -12.63
CA TRP A 180 14.67 3.84 -13.83
C TRP A 180 13.67 4.93 -13.47
N PHE A 181 13.59 5.91 -14.37
CA PHE A 181 12.46 6.81 -14.49
C PHE A 181 11.47 6.27 -15.51
N ALA A 182 10.25 6.05 -15.12
CA ALA A 182 9.17 5.81 -16.05
C ALA A 182 8.69 7.15 -16.61
N SER A 183 8.67 7.26 -17.93
CA SER A 183 8.16 8.43 -18.63
C SER A 183 7.22 8.01 -19.72
N LEU A 184 6.03 8.57 -19.70
CA LEU A 184 5.08 8.42 -20.79
C LEU A 184 5.46 9.39 -21.91
N LYS A 185 5.84 8.85 -23.05
CA LYS A 185 6.05 9.65 -24.26
C LYS A 185 4.74 9.67 -25.05
N SER A 186 3.96 10.71 -24.87
CA SER A 186 2.74 10.92 -25.64
C SER A 186 3.09 11.57 -26.97
N SER A 187 2.81 10.90 -28.07
CA SER A 187 2.68 11.54 -29.38
C SER A 187 1.22 11.49 -29.82
N ALA A 188 0.83 12.37 -30.74
CA ALA A 188 -0.52 12.35 -31.31
C ALA A 188 -0.86 11.02 -32.01
N THR A 189 0.16 10.28 -32.45
CA THR A 189 0.04 9.00 -33.16
C THR A 189 0.23 7.77 -32.25
N GLU A 190 0.89 7.92 -31.11
CA GLU A 190 1.17 6.81 -30.16
C GLU A 190 0.96 7.29 -28.71
N PRO A 191 -0.29 7.43 -28.27
CA PRO A 191 -0.59 8.01 -26.95
C PRO A 191 -0.21 7.12 -25.76
N THR A 192 0.14 5.85 -26.01
CA THR A 192 0.39 4.84 -24.97
C THR A 192 1.84 4.36 -24.88
N ARG A 193 2.76 5.05 -25.54
CA ARG A 193 4.17 4.66 -25.54
C ARG A 193 4.82 5.02 -24.20
N LEU A 194 5.15 4.01 -23.41
CA LEU A 194 5.88 4.16 -22.15
C LEU A 194 7.38 3.91 -22.40
N GLN A 195 8.21 4.74 -21.82
CA GLN A 195 9.66 4.58 -21.85
C GLN A 195 10.23 4.54 -20.44
N LEU A 196 11.19 3.67 -20.21
CA LEU A 196 11.96 3.61 -18.99
C LEU A 196 13.37 4.15 -19.27
N TYR A 197 13.78 5.15 -18.54
CA TYR A 197 15.11 5.73 -18.62
C TYR A 197 15.91 5.31 -17.40
N ARG A 198 17.06 4.70 -17.60
CA ARG A 198 17.97 4.39 -16.50
C ARG A 198 18.38 5.68 -15.79
N GLU A 199 18.48 5.65 -14.48
CA GLU A 199 18.74 6.84 -13.65
C GLU A 199 20.08 7.53 -14.00
N ASN A 200 21.07 6.76 -14.44
CA ASN A 200 22.36 7.27 -14.91
C ASN A 200 22.36 7.75 -16.37
N GLY A 201 21.23 7.62 -17.09
CA GLY A 201 21.09 8.02 -18.49
C GLY A 201 21.73 7.07 -19.51
N SER A 202 22.27 5.92 -19.08
CA SER A 202 23.00 5.00 -19.97
C SER A 202 22.10 4.12 -20.84
N GLU A 203 20.83 3.98 -20.49
CA GLU A 203 19.92 3.05 -21.16
C GLU A 203 18.50 3.59 -21.21
N MET A 204 17.84 3.36 -22.32
CA MET A 204 16.41 3.64 -22.51
C MET A 204 15.72 2.38 -23.01
N LEU A 205 14.61 2.02 -22.38
CA LEU A 205 13.76 0.90 -22.79
C LEU A 205 12.45 1.43 -23.34
N GLU A 206 11.98 0.88 -24.44
CA GLU A 206 10.64 1.13 -24.98
C GLU A 206 9.71 -0.01 -24.64
N CYS A 207 8.54 0.35 -24.12
CA CYS A 207 7.55 -0.59 -23.59
C CYS A 207 6.34 -0.68 -24.52
N ASN A 208 6.01 -1.89 -24.93
CA ASN A 208 4.80 -2.21 -25.67
C ASN A 208 3.85 -3.03 -24.78
N ARG A 209 2.56 -2.77 -24.88
CA ARG A 209 1.53 -3.49 -24.14
C ARG A 209 1.01 -4.67 -24.95
N SER A 210 0.90 -5.82 -24.33
CA SER A 210 0.21 -7.00 -24.88
C SER A 210 -1.27 -6.98 -24.49
N VAL A 211 -2.15 -7.02 -25.47
CA VAL A 211 -3.60 -7.15 -25.29
C VAL A 211 -3.98 -8.61 -25.58
N PRO A 212 -4.75 -9.30 -24.74
CA PRO A 212 -5.51 -8.81 -23.58
C PRO A 212 -4.80 -8.92 -22.22
N SER A 213 -3.56 -9.41 -22.15
CA SER A 213 -2.90 -9.76 -20.88
C SER A 213 -2.54 -8.57 -19.99
N ASP A 214 -2.63 -7.33 -20.49
CA ASP A 214 -2.20 -6.10 -19.81
C ASP A 214 -0.74 -6.10 -19.34
N ILE A 215 0.08 -6.97 -19.92
CA ILE A 215 1.51 -7.04 -19.64
C ILE A 215 2.23 -6.09 -20.57
N PHE A 216 3.03 -5.21 -20.00
CA PHE A 216 3.97 -4.38 -20.74
C PHE A 216 5.29 -5.13 -20.87
N ARG A 217 5.83 -5.09 -22.07
CA ARG A 217 7.14 -5.63 -22.40
C ARG A 217 8.04 -4.50 -22.88
N CYS A 218 9.13 -4.27 -22.18
CA CYS A 218 10.10 -3.23 -22.49
C CYS A 218 11.42 -3.85 -22.94
N VAL A 219 11.96 -3.34 -24.03
CA VAL A 219 13.27 -3.74 -24.59
C VAL A 219 14.10 -2.51 -24.87
N ALA A 220 15.41 -2.67 -24.96
CA ALA A 220 16.31 -1.55 -25.29
C ALA A 220 15.95 -0.95 -26.65
N ALA A 221 15.72 0.37 -26.67
CA ALA A 221 15.27 1.10 -27.86
C ALA A 221 16.36 1.97 -28.50
N GLY A 222 17.51 2.02 -27.90
CA GLY A 222 18.68 2.74 -28.38
C GLY A 222 19.75 2.76 -27.30
N VAL A 223 20.94 2.41 -27.67
CA VAL A 223 22.12 2.61 -26.84
C VAL A 223 22.68 3.97 -27.26
N THR A 224 22.69 4.91 -26.34
CA THR A 224 23.27 6.23 -26.58
C THR A 224 24.77 6.15 -26.81
N ASP A 225 25.40 5.06 -26.37
CA ASP A 225 26.79 4.72 -26.65
C ASP A 225 26.86 3.28 -27.19
N PRO A 226 27.21 3.07 -28.47
CA PRO A 226 27.34 1.73 -29.05
C PRO A 226 28.45 0.87 -28.43
N ALA A 227 29.34 1.46 -27.63
CA ALA A 227 30.35 0.72 -26.88
C ALA A 227 29.82 0.08 -25.59
N ILE A 228 28.63 0.45 -25.14
CA ILE A 228 27.99 -0.08 -23.94
C ILE A 228 26.88 -1.05 -24.37
N ALA A 229 27.13 -2.34 -24.30
CA ALA A 229 26.08 -3.33 -24.51
C ALA A 229 24.98 -3.13 -23.46
N PRO A 230 23.68 -3.20 -23.84
CA PRO A 230 22.59 -3.09 -22.89
C PRO A 230 22.70 -4.22 -21.87
N GLU A 231 22.67 -3.89 -20.58
CA GLU A 231 22.69 -4.87 -19.50
C GLU A 231 21.34 -5.59 -19.36
N VAL A 232 20.26 -4.83 -19.59
CA VAL A 232 18.90 -5.31 -19.46
C VAL A 232 18.43 -5.89 -20.78
N LYS A 233 18.06 -7.17 -20.76
CA LYS A 233 17.47 -7.88 -21.90
C LYS A 233 16.01 -7.48 -22.10
N GLU A 234 15.25 -7.48 -21.02
CA GLU A 234 13.81 -7.26 -21.05
C GLU A 234 13.29 -6.87 -19.68
N VAL A 235 12.29 -5.99 -19.63
CA VAL A 235 11.45 -5.74 -18.47
C VAL A 235 10.02 -6.13 -18.82
N LYS A 236 9.44 -7.02 -18.03
CA LYS A 236 8.01 -7.34 -18.11
C LYS A 236 7.32 -6.84 -16.85
N PHE A 237 6.18 -6.18 -17.01
CA PHE A 237 5.40 -5.73 -15.86
C PHE A 237 3.93 -5.54 -16.19
N ARG A 238 3.13 -5.52 -15.16
CA ARG A 238 1.74 -5.05 -15.17
C ARG A 238 1.49 -4.08 -14.03
N LEU A 239 0.47 -3.25 -14.19
CA LEU A 239 0.04 -2.32 -13.16
C LEU A 239 -1.10 -2.95 -12.36
N VAL A 240 -0.96 -2.99 -11.05
CA VAL A 240 -1.97 -3.51 -10.14
C VAL A 240 -2.26 -2.42 -9.11
N GLY A 241 -3.36 -1.69 -9.32
CA GLY A 241 -3.62 -0.48 -8.54
C GLY A 241 -2.50 0.55 -8.73
N ALA A 242 -1.96 1.03 -7.63
CA ALA A 242 -0.85 1.99 -7.62
C ALA A 242 0.55 1.35 -7.70
N GLN A 243 0.65 0.03 -7.78
CA GLN A 243 1.92 -0.70 -7.75
C GLN A 243 2.24 -1.35 -9.09
N VAL A 244 3.52 -1.58 -9.30
CA VAL A 244 4.05 -2.30 -10.46
C VAL A 244 4.44 -3.70 -10.00
N ALA A 245 3.86 -4.71 -10.63
CA ALA A 245 4.32 -6.09 -10.52
C ALA A 245 5.15 -6.43 -11.74
N GLY A 246 6.42 -6.84 -11.57
CA GLY A 246 7.26 -7.08 -12.72
C GLY A 246 8.58 -7.77 -12.42
N ILE A 247 9.23 -8.17 -13.51
CA ILE A 247 10.56 -8.78 -13.52
C ILE A 247 11.47 -8.09 -14.53
N VAL A 248 12.75 -8.09 -14.25
CA VAL A 248 13.80 -7.62 -15.14
C VAL A 248 14.71 -8.80 -15.47
N SER A 249 14.83 -9.12 -16.74
CA SER A 249 15.76 -10.13 -17.26
C SER A 249 17.04 -9.45 -17.76
N LEU A 250 18.18 -10.04 -17.41
CA LEU A 250 19.49 -9.54 -17.83
C LEU A 250 20.03 -10.33 -19.01
N HIS A 251 20.96 -9.74 -19.77
CA HIS A 251 21.64 -10.43 -20.87
C HIS A 251 22.69 -11.45 -20.38
N ALA A 252 23.20 -11.30 -19.16
CA ALA A 252 24.17 -12.21 -18.60
C ALA A 252 23.60 -13.63 -18.53
N GLU A 253 24.31 -14.59 -19.10
CA GLU A 253 23.90 -16.00 -19.10
C GLU A 253 23.80 -16.55 -17.67
N GLY A 254 22.68 -17.21 -17.35
CA GLY A 254 22.43 -17.74 -16.02
C GLY A 254 22.07 -16.69 -14.95
N ALA A 255 21.97 -15.42 -15.29
CA ALA A 255 21.55 -14.39 -14.34
C ALA A 255 20.10 -14.63 -13.89
N ALA A 256 19.90 -14.64 -12.58
CA ALA A 256 18.55 -14.69 -12.00
C ALA A 256 17.77 -13.40 -12.37
N PRO A 257 16.47 -13.50 -12.67
CA PRO A 257 15.66 -12.31 -12.91
C PRO A 257 15.56 -11.45 -11.65
N LEU A 258 15.57 -10.13 -11.85
CA LEU A 258 15.41 -9.17 -10.78
C LEU A 258 13.92 -8.88 -10.57
N GLN A 259 13.53 -8.61 -9.33
CA GLN A 259 12.19 -8.13 -8.99
C GLN A 259 12.06 -6.66 -9.33
N LEU A 260 10.97 -6.27 -9.96
CA LEU A 260 10.66 -4.86 -10.20
C LEU A 260 9.80 -4.31 -9.05
N LEU A 261 10.31 -3.30 -8.39
CA LEU A 261 9.61 -2.48 -7.41
C LEU A 261 9.28 -1.15 -8.05
N GLY A 262 8.00 -0.88 -8.24
CA GLY A 262 7.56 0.37 -8.82
C GLY A 262 6.22 0.81 -8.25
N PHE A 263 6.04 2.12 -8.22
CA PHE A 263 4.81 2.74 -7.79
C PHE A 263 4.33 3.69 -8.87
N ASN A 264 3.07 3.57 -9.18
CA ASN A 264 2.40 4.39 -10.16
C ASN A 264 1.60 5.50 -9.46
N THR A 265 2.10 5.94 -8.32
CA THR A 265 1.50 7.04 -7.59
C THR A 265 2.20 8.33 -7.96
N ARG A 266 1.48 9.21 -8.59
CA ARG A 266 1.74 10.61 -8.42
C ARG A 266 0.90 11.10 -7.25
N VAL A 267 1.51 11.24 -6.10
CA VAL A 267 1.10 12.26 -5.17
C VAL A 267 1.56 13.57 -5.78
N ASP A 268 0.66 14.33 -6.38
CA ASP A 268 0.96 15.71 -6.73
C ASP A 268 1.17 16.46 -5.43
N PHE A 269 2.43 16.67 -5.11
CA PHE A 269 2.82 17.43 -3.94
C PHE A 269 2.25 18.84 -4.08
N PRO A 270 1.43 19.29 -3.16
CA PRO A 270 1.31 20.72 -2.97
C PRO A 270 2.67 21.18 -2.43
N TYR A 271 3.52 21.69 -3.29
CA TYR A 271 4.70 22.45 -2.88
C TYR A 271 4.23 23.66 -2.06
N ARG A 272 3.92 23.44 -0.79
CA ARG A 272 3.73 24.53 0.14
C ARG A 272 5.09 24.91 0.71
N GLY A 273 5.60 26.04 0.23
CA GLY A 273 6.66 26.77 0.90
C GLY A 273 8.08 26.61 0.39
N VAL A 274 8.31 26.05 -0.79
CA VAL A 274 9.60 26.23 -1.48
C VAL A 274 9.40 27.26 -2.56
N THR A 275 9.62 28.51 -2.23
CA THR A 275 9.81 29.58 -3.21
C THR A 275 11.14 29.29 -3.90
N PHE A 276 11.11 28.69 -5.07
CA PHE A 276 12.26 28.67 -5.97
C PHE A 276 12.44 30.09 -6.52
N THR A 277 13.05 30.94 -5.74
CA THR A 277 13.53 32.22 -6.25
C THR A 277 14.85 31.94 -6.96
N GLY A 278 14.80 31.98 -8.28
CA GLY A 278 15.99 32.24 -9.07
C GLY A 278 16.72 31.08 -9.72
N CYS A 279 16.06 30.01 -10.12
CA CYS A 279 16.72 29.03 -10.97
C CYS A 279 15.85 28.60 -12.14
N CYS A 280 16.43 28.74 -13.34
CA CYS A 280 16.15 27.99 -14.54
C CYS A 280 15.00 28.49 -15.44
N SER A 281 15.27 29.53 -16.17
CA SER A 281 14.47 29.99 -17.32
C SER A 281 14.55 29.09 -18.56
N ASN A 282 15.26 27.96 -18.50
CA ASN A 282 15.45 27.07 -19.65
C ASN A 282 15.09 25.63 -19.31
N GLY A 283 13.86 25.21 -19.61
CA GLY A 283 13.53 23.81 -19.85
C GLY A 283 13.02 22.98 -18.68
N LEU A 284 13.01 23.47 -17.45
CA LEU A 284 12.45 22.74 -16.29
C LEU A 284 10.92 22.88 -16.14
N GLU A 285 10.30 23.79 -16.87
CA GLU A 285 8.85 23.97 -16.88
C GLU A 285 8.07 22.73 -17.31
N SER A 286 8.70 21.85 -18.10
CA SER A 286 8.10 20.58 -18.50
C SER A 286 8.15 19.49 -17.43
N TYR A 287 8.93 19.68 -16.36
CA TYR A 287 9.14 18.70 -15.29
C TYR A 287 8.42 19.03 -13.98
N LEU A 288 7.88 20.23 -13.84
CA LEU A 288 7.17 20.69 -12.64
C LEU A 288 5.82 21.34 -12.99
N PRO A 289 4.82 20.56 -13.40
CA PRO A 289 3.53 21.12 -13.85
C PRO A 289 2.72 21.87 -12.77
N GLY A 290 3.16 21.95 -11.55
CA GLY A 290 2.46 22.65 -10.46
C GLY A 290 3.11 23.94 -10.00
N ALA A 291 4.34 24.25 -10.41
CA ALA A 291 5.06 25.41 -9.90
C ALA A 291 4.66 26.73 -10.57
N PHE A 292 3.98 26.69 -11.70
CA PHE A 292 3.70 27.87 -12.54
C PHE A 292 2.23 28.08 -12.90
N GLY A 293 1.34 27.82 -11.96
CA GLY A 293 -0.06 28.28 -12.09
C GLY A 293 -0.90 27.60 -13.17
N TYR A 294 -0.40 26.56 -13.81
CA TYR A 294 -1.22 25.75 -14.70
C TYR A 294 -2.08 24.82 -13.86
N ALA A 295 -3.37 25.03 -13.94
CA ALA A 295 -4.42 24.23 -13.30
C ALA A 295 -4.47 22.82 -13.88
N HIS A 296 -3.40 22.03 -13.74
CA HIS A 296 -3.48 20.59 -13.94
C HIS A 296 -4.12 20.01 -12.69
N ARG A 297 -5.29 19.45 -12.88
CA ARG A 297 -6.08 18.78 -11.86
C ARG A 297 -5.30 17.56 -11.39
N PRO A 298 -4.84 17.51 -10.14
CA PRO A 298 -4.21 16.30 -9.65
C PRO A 298 -5.26 15.18 -9.58
N ASN A 299 -4.97 14.05 -10.18
CA ASN A 299 -5.75 12.85 -10.02
C ASN A 299 -5.19 12.12 -8.81
N TYR A 300 -5.85 12.26 -7.66
CA TYR A 300 -5.50 11.50 -6.48
C TYR A 300 -6.01 10.08 -6.62
N LEU A 301 -5.12 9.11 -6.51
CA LEU A 301 -5.50 7.71 -6.28
C LEU A 301 -5.54 7.49 -4.78
N PRO A 302 -6.69 7.13 -4.20
CA PRO A 302 -6.73 6.75 -2.80
C PRO A 302 -5.96 5.46 -2.61
N SER A 303 -5.33 5.31 -1.45
CA SER A 303 -4.74 4.03 -1.07
C SER A 303 -5.82 2.96 -1.01
N ASN A 304 -5.57 1.84 -1.65
CA ASN A 304 -6.45 0.67 -1.58
C ASN A 304 -6.46 0.09 -0.16
N GLY A 305 -7.57 -0.52 0.25
CA GLY A 305 -7.75 -1.17 1.54
C GLY A 305 -8.80 -0.51 2.41
N THR A 306 -8.66 -0.56 3.73
CA THR A 306 -9.72 -0.22 4.67
C THR A 306 -9.75 1.28 5.02
N TRP A 307 -10.92 1.86 4.90
CA TRP A 307 -11.22 3.25 5.24
C TRP A 307 -12.26 3.32 6.34
N VAL A 308 -12.15 4.35 7.17
CA VAL A 308 -13.04 4.58 8.31
C VAL A 308 -13.73 5.92 8.21
N ILE A 309 -14.94 5.97 8.72
CA ILE A 309 -15.73 7.19 8.84
C ILE A 309 -15.26 7.90 10.10
N VAL A 310 -14.68 9.09 9.96
CA VAL A 310 -14.02 9.80 11.07
C VAL A 310 -14.98 10.07 12.22
N ASP A 311 -16.20 10.49 11.90
CA ASP A 311 -17.23 10.83 12.91
C ASP A 311 -17.82 9.59 13.62
N GLU A 312 -17.48 8.37 13.16
CA GLU A 312 -17.96 7.12 13.75
C GLU A 312 -16.86 6.36 14.52
N LEU A 313 -15.70 6.96 14.69
CA LEU A 313 -14.59 6.37 15.46
C LEU A 313 -14.80 6.58 16.95
N THR A 314 -15.51 5.64 17.58
CA THR A 314 -15.81 5.65 19.03
C THR A 314 -14.85 4.77 19.84
N GLY A 315 -13.92 4.08 19.19
CA GLY A 315 -13.09 3.04 19.80
C GLY A 315 -13.79 1.69 19.95
N LYS A 316 -14.98 1.57 19.38
CA LYS A 316 -15.77 0.33 19.33
C LYS A 316 -15.98 -0.11 17.88
N PRO A 317 -16.37 -1.39 17.64
CA PRO A 317 -16.71 -1.84 16.31
C PRO A 317 -17.85 -1.01 15.71
N GLY A 318 -17.75 -0.75 14.42
CA GLY A 318 -18.72 0.02 13.66
C GLY A 318 -18.78 -0.46 12.21
N ARG A 319 -19.28 0.38 11.34
CA ARG A 319 -19.21 0.11 9.89
C ARG A 319 -17.87 0.57 9.33
N GLY A 320 -17.42 -0.10 8.29
CA GLY A 320 -16.18 0.19 7.58
C GLY A 320 -16.36 0.13 6.08
N VAL A 321 -15.36 0.63 5.36
CA VAL A 321 -15.36 0.67 3.90
C VAL A 321 -14.03 0.11 3.40
N SER A 322 -14.08 -0.74 2.40
CA SER A 322 -12.90 -1.09 1.62
C SER A 322 -12.97 -0.40 0.26
N LEU A 323 -11.89 0.26 -0.11
CA LEU A 323 -11.73 0.89 -1.41
C LEU A 323 -10.65 0.15 -2.20
N ASP A 324 -10.93 -0.04 -3.48
CA ASP A 324 -10.00 -0.65 -4.41
C ASP A 324 -10.10 0.07 -5.77
N VAL A 325 -9.05 0.79 -6.15
CA VAL A 325 -9.01 1.54 -7.41
C VAL A 325 -8.03 0.91 -8.37
N GLN A 326 -8.54 0.53 -9.51
CA GLN A 326 -7.77 -0.08 -10.59
C GLN A 326 -8.27 0.45 -11.94
N GLY A 327 -7.37 0.83 -12.83
CA GLY A 327 -7.68 1.17 -14.22
C GLY A 327 -8.80 2.21 -14.42
N GLY A 328 -8.91 3.21 -13.54
CA GLY A 328 -9.97 4.22 -13.61
C GLY A 328 -11.33 3.75 -13.11
N LYS A 329 -11.41 2.59 -12.46
CA LYS A 329 -12.60 2.08 -11.78
C LYS A 329 -12.35 2.00 -10.28
N MET A 330 -13.36 2.24 -9.48
CA MET A 330 -13.37 2.04 -8.05
C MET A 330 -14.35 0.91 -7.71
N LEU A 331 -13.85 -0.12 -7.04
CA LEU A 331 -14.66 -1.10 -6.33
C LEU A 331 -14.74 -0.68 -4.88
N MET A 332 -15.94 -0.60 -4.36
CA MET A 332 -16.21 -0.27 -2.95
C MET A 332 -17.02 -1.38 -2.30
N GLN A 333 -16.61 -1.75 -1.10
CA GLN A 333 -17.37 -2.63 -0.22
C GLN A 333 -17.67 -1.87 1.07
N VAL A 334 -18.93 -1.84 1.46
CA VAL A 334 -19.38 -1.26 2.73
C VAL A 334 -19.80 -2.39 3.65
N PHE A 335 -19.10 -2.54 4.75
CA PHE A 335 -19.39 -3.49 5.81
C PHE A 335 -20.21 -2.78 6.89
N GLY A 336 -21.46 -3.15 7.00
CA GLY A 336 -22.40 -2.44 7.85
C GLY A 336 -23.48 -3.38 8.44
N TYR A 337 -24.61 -2.81 8.78
CA TYR A 337 -25.66 -3.55 9.46
C TYR A 337 -27.01 -3.24 8.84
N GLN A 338 -27.90 -4.21 8.89
CA GLN A 338 -29.32 -4.03 8.58
C GLN A 338 -30.03 -3.27 9.72
N ALA A 339 -31.25 -2.80 9.47
CA ALA A 339 -32.05 -2.10 10.48
C ALA A 339 -32.28 -2.94 11.76
N ASN A 340 -32.34 -4.26 11.62
CA ASN A 340 -32.44 -5.21 12.74
C ASN A 340 -31.11 -5.45 13.48
N GLY A 341 -30.01 -4.81 13.05
CA GLY A 341 -28.69 -4.95 13.65
C GLY A 341 -27.87 -6.15 13.16
N GLN A 342 -28.39 -6.97 12.25
CA GLN A 342 -27.61 -8.06 11.68
C GLN A 342 -26.52 -7.51 10.75
N PRO A 343 -25.30 -8.10 10.73
CA PRO A 343 -24.26 -7.69 9.81
C PRO A 343 -24.67 -7.93 8.36
N THR A 344 -24.23 -7.06 7.49
CA THR A 344 -24.42 -7.17 6.04
C THR A 344 -23.31 -6.47 5.31
N PHE A 345 -23.18 -6.70 4.02
CA PHE A 345 -22.32 -5.91 3.14
C PHE A 345 -23.09 -5.43 1.94
N SER A 346 -22.65 -4.31 1.40
CA SER A 346 -23.09 -3.79 0.11
C SER A 346 -21.84 -3.46 -0.71
N MET A 347 -21.88 -3.68 -2.01
CA MET A 347 -20.76 -3.39 -2.88
C MET A 347 -21.20 -2.76 -4.18
N GLY A 348 -20.29 -2.01 -4.81
CA GLY A 348 -20.52 -1.43 -6.12
C GLY A 348 -19.22 -1.10 -6.83
N VAL A 349 -19.31 -0.95 -8.13
CA VAL A 349 -18.21 -0.53 -9.00
C VAL A 349 -18.66 0.65 -9.83
N GLY A 350 -17.81 1.66 -9.92
CA GLY A 350 -18.07 2.84 -10.75
C GLY A 350 -16.80 3.44 -11.34
N ASP A 351 -16.99 4.40 -12.23
CA ASP A 351 -15.88 5.17 -12.78
C ASP A 351 -15.24 6.04 -11.71
N TYR A 352 -13.92 6.01 -11.64
CA TYR A 352 -13.12 6.87 -10.79
C TYR A 352 -12.32 7.85 -11.65
N ALA A 353 -12.62 9.12 -11.54
CA ALA A 353 -12.01 10.16 -12.37
C ALA A 353 -11.82 11.48 -11.60
N ALA A 354 -11.08 12.40 -12.20
CA ALA A 354 -10.99 13.77 -11.72
C ALA A 354 -12.39 14.40 -11.70
N ASP A 355 -12.72 15.09 -10.62
CA ASP A 355 -13.96 15.83 -10.50
C ASP A 355 -13.92 17.04 -11.46
N PRO A 356 -14.85 17.15 -12.41
CA PRO A 356 -14.87 18.26 -13.36
C PRO A 356 -15.19 19.60 -12.71
N GLU A 357 -15.88 19.61 -11.59
CA GLU A 357 -16.38 20.81 -10.92
C GLU A 357 -15.42 21.31 -9.83
N THR A 358 -14.69 20.38 -9.20
CA THR A 358 -13.82 20.70 -8.05
C THR A 358 -12.36 20.46 -8.40
N HIS A 359 -11.60 21.55 -8.58
CA HIS A 359 -10.17 21.45 -8.84
C HIS A 359 -9.44 20.72 -7.70
N GLY A 360 -8.59 19.76 -8.06
CA GLY A 360 -7.76 19.05 -7.10
C GLY A 360 -8.46 17.90 -6.37
N THR A 361 -9.62 17.47 -6.85
CA THR A 361 -10.31 16.29 -6.32
C THR A 361 -10.53 15.25 -7.41
N SER A 362 -10.64 13.99 -7.01
CA SER A 362 -11.08 12.89 -7.85
C SER A 362 -12.17 12.14 -7.10
N GLY A 363 -13.05 11.46 -7.80
CA GLY A 363 -14.16 10.81 -7.14
C GLY A 363 -14.85 9.74 -7.98
N ALA A 364 -15.83 9.13 -7.36
CA ALA A 364 -16.71 8.15 -7.98
C ALA A 364 -18.13 8.30 -7.43
N ARG A 365 -19.12 7.97 -8.28
CA ARG A 365 -20.53 7.92 -7.92
C ARG A 365 -21.16 6.71 -8.58
N PHE A 366 -21.80 5.84 -7.79
CA PHE A 366 -22.43 4.62 -8.28
C PHE A 366 -23.39 4.03 -7.24
N SER A 367 -24.26 3.10 -7.68
CA SER A 367 -25.16 2.37 -6.78
C SER A 367 -24.43 1.28 -6.02
N LEU A 368 -24.70 1.16 -4.73
CA LEU A 368 -24.34 0.01 -3.91
C LEU A 368 -25.42 -1.07 -4.07
N GLN A 369 -24.98 -2.32 -4.20
CA GLN A 369 -25.83 -3.46 -4.41
C GLN A 369 -25.68 -4.48 -3.29
N GLN A 370 -26.78 -5.09 -2.89
CA GLN A 370 -26.83 -6.23 -1.97
C GLN A 370 -27.06 -7.52 -2.73
N TYR A 371 -26.47 -8.59 -2.19
CA TYR A 371 -26.57 -9.95 -2.73
C TYR A 371 -27.05 -10.93 -1.65
N ARG A 372 -27.53 -12.10 -2.05
CA ARG A 372 -27.95 -13.19 -1.17
C ARG A 372 -27.66 -14.56 -1.76
N GLY A 373 -27.74 -15.61 -0.95
CA GLY A 373 -27.74 -17.00 -1.41
C GLY A 373 -26.38 -17.57 -1.78
N GLY A 374 -25.28 -16.80 -1.62
CA GLY A 374 -23.94 -17.32 -1.90
C GLY A 374 -23.41 -18.23 -0.79
N ARG A 375 -22.17 -18.69 -0.96
CA ARG A 375 -21.53 -19.67 -0.09
C ARG A 375 -21.25 -19.09 1.31
N SER A 376 -21.70 -19.79 2.35
CA SER A 376 -21.32 -19.52 3.73
C SER A 376 -19.96 -20.14 4.08
N VAL A 377 -19.31 -19.67 5.15
CA VAL A 377 -18.10 -20.31 5.69
C VAL A 377 -18.45 -21.75 6.12
N GLY A 378 -17.67 -22.72 5.63
CA GLY A 378 -17.92 -24.16 5.83
C GLY A 378 -19.10 -24.71 5.03
N GLY A 379 -19.76 -23.91 4.19
CA GLY A 379 -20.91 -24.33 3.40
C GLY A 379 -20.56 -24.94 2.05
N ALA A 380 -21.55 -25.57 1.42
CA ALA A 380 -21.42 -26.06 0.05
C ALA A 380 -21.24 -24.90 -0.95
N ALA A 381 -20.66 -25.19 -2.11
CA ALA A 381 -20.51 -24.22 -3.19
C ALA A 381 -21.89 -23.64 -3.60
N ALA A 382 -21.98 -22.31 -3.62
CA ALA A 382 -23.18 -21.59 -4.02
C ALA A 382 -22.77 -20.21 -4.53
N SER A 383 -23.38 -19.75 -5.61
CA SER A 383 -23.20 -18.40 -6.14
C SER A 383 -24.29 -17.49 -5.61
N GLY A 384 -23.92 -16.25 -5.26
CA GLY A 384 -24.85 -15.23 -4.83
C GLY A 384 -25.73 -14.75 -5.99
N GLN A 385 -26.82 -14.13 -5.60
CA GLN A 385 -27.76 -13.51 -6.51
C GLN A 385 -28.00 -12.07 -6.08
N TRP A 386 -28.15 -11.19 -7.04
CA TRP A 386 -28.55 -9.81 -6.77
C TRP A 386 -29.87 -9.81 -5.96
N LEU A 387 -29.93 -9.00 -4.92
CA LEU A 387 -31.10 -8.85 -4.07
C LEU A 387 -31.80 -7.51 -4.31
N ARG A 388 -31.05 -6.42 -4.23
CA ARG A 388 -31.57 -5.05 -4.37
C ARG A 388 -30.44 -4.04 -4.51
N ASP A 389 -30.79 -2.83 -4.92
CA ASP A 389 -29.95 -1.65 -4.77
C ASP A 389 -30.15 -1.05 -3.37
N ASP A 390 -29.05 -0.72 -2.70
CA ASP A 390 -29.04 -0.05 -1.41
C ASP A 390 -28.95 1.48 -1.51
N GLY A 391 -28.91 1.99 -2.74
CA GLY A 391 -28.86 3.40 -3.06
C GLY A 391 -27.48 3.86 -3.54
N GLU A 392 -27.43 5.13 -3.93
CA GLU A 392 -26.24 5.75 -4.50
C GLU A 392 -25.25 6.18 -3.41
N VAL A 393 -23.98 5.91 -3.66
CA VAL A 393 -22.84 6.41 -2.90
C VAL A 393 -22.03 7.37 -3.75
N GLU A 394 -21.52 8.43 -3.12
CA GLU A 394 -20.60 9.37 -3.73
C GLU A 394 -19.36 9.51 -2.84
N ILE A 395 -18.17 9.39 -3.44
CA ILE A 395 -16.91 9.65 -2.75
C ILE A 395 -16.11 10.68 -3.51
N ARG A 396 -15.53 11.63 -2.79
CA ARG A 396 -14.56 12.61 -3.29
C ARG A 396 -13.28 12.49 -2.50
N VAL A 397 -12.19 12.32 -3.20
CA VAL A 397 -10.85 12.20 -2.63
C VAL A 397 -10.07 13.46 -3.00
N SER A 398 -9.49 14.10 -2.01
CA SER A 398 -8.65 15.28 -2.17
C SER A 398 -7.25 14.99 -1.64
N GLY A 399 -6.26 15.67 -2.19
CA GLY A 399 -4.95 15.70 -1.55
C GLY A 399 -5.05 16.44 -0.22
N ALA A 400 -4.43 15.91 0.79
CA ALA A 400 -4.44 16.52 2.10
C ALA A 400 -3.91 17.95 2.07
N SER A 401 -4.63 18.83 2.70
CA SER A 401 -4.16 20.19 2.96
C SER A 401 -3.02 20.16 3.98
N GLY A 402 -1.81 19.88 3.53
CA GLY A 402 -0.60 20.12 4.29
C GLY A 402 0.15 18.91 4.85
N VAL A 403 -0.39 17.69 4.85
CA VAL A 403 0.21 16.56 5.60
C VAL A 403 0.15 15.23 4.87
N GLY A 404 0.18 15.21 3.55
CA GLY A 404 0.53 14.03 2.75
C GLY A 404 -0.47 12.87 2.68
N LEU A 405 -1.45 12.76 3.54
CA LEU A 405 -2.44 11.70 3.49
C LEU A 405 -3.66 12.13 2.66
N ALA A 406 -4.13 11.25 1.79
CA ALA A 406 -5.38 11.48 1.08
C ALA A 406 -6.54 11.54 2.08
N GLU A 407 -7.33 12.62 2.00
CA GLU A 407 -8.59 12.75 2.72
C GLU A 407 -9.73 12.49 1.75
N ALA A 408 -10.79 11.91 2.24
CA ALA A 408 -11.99 11.70 1.45
C ALA A 408 -13.22 12.19 2.19
N VAL A 409 -14.22 12.56 1.40
CA VAL A 409 -15.57 12.81 1.89
C VAL A 409 -16.49 11.84 1.17
N MET A 410 -17.32 11.13 1.93
CA MET A 410 -18.24 10.14 1.40
C MET A 410 -19.67 10.46 1.80
N LYS A 411 -20.58 10.36 0.83
CA LYS A 411 -22.02 10.46 1.04
C LYS A 411 -22.62 9.07 0.85
N PHE A 412 -23.11 8.50 1.95
CA PHE A 412 -23.84 7.23 1.94
C PHE A 412 -25.31 7.44 1.57
N PRO A 413 -26.02 6.38 1.12
CA PRO A 413 -27.44 6.45 0.84
C PRO A 413 -28.25 7.02 2.03
N GLY A 414 -29.00 8.09 1.78
CA GLY A 414 -29.83 8.73 2.83
C GLY A 414 -29.08 9.47 3.93
N GLU A 415 -27.77 9.71 3.78
CA GLU A 415 -26.96 10.37 4.80
C GLU A 415 -26.27 11.65 4.27
N PRO A 416 -25.94 12.59 5.17
CA PRO A 416 -25.06 13.69 4.82
C PRO A 416 -23.65 13.20 4.49
N ALA A 417 -22.89 14.03 3.79
CA ALA A 417 -21.49 13.77 3.49
C ALA A 417 -20.66 13.72 4.80
N LYS A 418 -19.75 12.75 4.88
CA LYS A 418 -18.93 12.48 6.06
C LYS A 418 -17.45 12.39 5.72
N PRO A 419 -16.57 12.88 6.59
CA PRO A 419 -15.13 12.76 6.40
C PRO A 419 -14.70 11.28 6.55
N MET A 420 -13.83 10.85 5.66
CA MET A 420 -13.24 9.52 5.62
C MET A 420 -11.74 9.63 5.67
N ARG A 421 -11.10 8.65 6.27
CA ARG A 421 -9.65 8.47 6.20
C ARG A 421 -9.28 7.00 6.09
N ARG A 422 -8.09 6.76 5.56
CA ARG A 422 -7.48 5.44 5.61
C ARG A 422 -7.32 5.00 7.07
N ILE A 423 -7.63 3.75 7.38
CA ILE A 423 -7.33 3.21 8.71
C ILE A 423 -5.82 3.12 8.89
N SER A 424 -5.33 3.51 10.05
CA SER A 424 -3.93 3.27 10.42
C SER A 424 -3.90 2.07 11.37
N LEU A 425 -3.39 0.94 10.88
CA LEU A 425 -3.25 -0.29 11.65
C LEU A 425 -2.00 -0.25 12.54
N GLN A 426 -0.98 0.49 12.10
CA GLN A 426 0.20 0.82 12.88
C GLN A 426 0.38 2.34 12.89
N PRO A 427 -0.20 3.05 13.87
CA PRO A 427 -0.01 4.49 13.94
C PRO A 427 1.47 4.81 14.14
N TRP A 428 2.01 5.64 13.28
CA TRP A 428 3.38 6.14 13.37
C TRP A 428 3.54 7.08 14.57
N GLN A 429 3.66 6.50 15.75
CA GLN A 429 3.72 7.26 17.00
C GLN A 429 5.15 7.69 17.33
N THR A 430 6.10 6.80 17.12
CA THR A 430 7.50 7.03 17.48
C THR A 430 8.34 7.46 16.28
N ILE A 431 9.56 7.93 16.54
CA ILE A 431 10.54 8.27 15.49
C ILE A 431 10.95 7.00 14.74
N GLU A 432 11.07 5.88 15.45
CA GLU A 432 11.39 4.59 14.87
C GLU A 432 10.31 4.12 13.88
N ASP A 433 9.03 4.29 14.21
CA ASP A 433 7.95 3.99 13.29
C ASP A 433 8.05 4.78 11.98
N LYS A 434 8.45 6.03 12.10
CA LYS A 434 8.50 6.98 11.00
C LYS A 434 9.75 6.81 10.14
N LEU A 435 10.93 6.72 10.77
CA LEU A 435 12.19 6.88 10.07
C LEU A 435 13.04 5.60 9.99
N PHE A 436 12.88 4.63 10.93
CA PHE A 436 13.69 3.41 10.88
C PHE A 436 13.35 2.56 9.67
N GLY A 437 14.37 1.91 9.14
CA GLY A 437 14.35 1.04 8.01
C GLY A 437 15.38 1.41 6.96
N GLU A 438 15.26 0.80 5.80
CA GLU A 438 16.17 0.99 4.69
C GLU A 438 15.53 1.91 3.65
N TRP A 439 16.28 2.92 3.24
CA TRP A 439 15.84 3.97 2.33
C TRP A 439 16.74 4.04 1.11
N TYR A 440 16.16 3.98 -0.07
CA TYR A 440 16.84 4.34 -1.31
C TYR A 440 16.63 5.83 -1.58
N ILE A 441 17.74 6.53 -1.74
CA ILE A 441 17.78 7.95 -2.09
C ILE A 441 18.16 8.05 -3.56
N PRO A 442 17.24 8.40 -4.44
CA PRO A 442 17.51 8.55 -5.85
C PRO A 442 18.52 9.67 -6.11
N ARG A 443 19.17 9.61 -7.26
CA ARG A 443 20.02 10.72 -7.73
C ARG A 443 19.18 11.99 -7.81
N SER A 444 19.57 12.99 -7.08
CA SER A 444 18.93 14.31 -7.09
C SER A 444 20.00 15.40 -7.24
N PHE A 445 19.55 16.64 -7.53
CA PHE A 445 20.45 17.79 -7.56
C PHE A 445 21.24 18.00 -6.24
N ARG A 446 20.73 17.51 -5.13
CA ARG A 446 21.38 17.59 -3.82
C ARG A 446 22.23 16.37 -3.48
N ALA A 447 21.79 15.18 -3.84
CA ALA A 447 22.44 13.93 -3.45
C ALA A 447 23.55 13.46 -4.41
N GLY A 448 23.61 13.98 -5.65
CA GLY A 448 24.67 13.69 -6.62
C GLY A 448 24.75 12.24 -7.09
N VAL A 449 24.75 11.27 -6.19
CA VAL A 449 24.83 9.83 -6.44
C VAL A 449 23.71 9.15 -5.68
N PRO A 450 23.04 8.13 -6.25
CA PRO A 450 22.08 7.32 -5.51
C PRO A 450 22.73 6.69 -4.28
N ALA A 451 21.99 6.59 -3.18
CA ALA A 451 22.49 5.99 -1.94
C ALA A 451 21.39 5.15 -1.29
N THR A 452 21.81 4.06 -0.65
CA THR A 452 20.97 3.31 0.29
C THR A 452 21.40 3.65 1.71
N ILE A 453 20.45 4.02 2.56
CA ILE A 453 20.67 4.47 3.93
C ILE A 453 19.79 3.63 4.85
N THR A 454 20.39 3.03 5.87
CA THR A 454 19.67 2.31 6.92
C THR A 454 19.68 3.13 8.20
N LEU A 455 18.49 3.54 8.64
CA LEU A 455 18.28 4.19 9.93
C LEU A 455 17.78 3.14 10.93
N ASN A 456 18.54 2.90 11.98
CA ASN A 456 18.26 1.83 12.93
C ASN A 456 18.61 2.18 14.39
N ARG A 457 19.08 3.40 14.66
CA ARG A 457 19.50 3.84 15.97
C ARG A 457 18.88 5.18 16.32
N LEU A 458 18.57 5.38 17.60
CA LEU A 458 18.18 6.67 18.15
C LEU A 458 19.38 7.35 18.85
N ASP A 459 19.54 8.66 18.60
CA ASP A 459 20.41 9.57 19.33
C ASP A 459 19.54 10.76 19.77
N GLY A 460 18.97 10.67 20.97
CA GLY A 460 17.94 11.59 21.45
C GLY A 460 16.67 11.53 20.57
N GLU A 461 16.34 12.63 19.91
CA GLU A 461 15.20 12.74 18.97
C GLU A 461 15.61 12.50 17.50
N LEU A 462 16.85 12.08 17.26
CA LEU A 462 17.36 11.86 15.91
C LEU A 462 17.39 10.37 15.58
N ALA A 463 16.87 9.99 14.41
CA ALA A 463 17.14 8.69 13.82
C ALA A 463 18.51 8.73 13.12
N THR A 464 19.36 7.75 13.38
CA THR A 464 20.73 7.71 12.84
C THR A 464 21.04 6.38 12.19
N THR A 465 22.04 6.38 11.31
CA THR A 465 22.73 5.16 10.88
C THR A 465 23.52 4.57 12.05
N GLU A 466 23.86 3.29 11.96
CA GLU A 466 24.65 2.58 13.00
C GLU A 466 25.97 3.30 13.32
N ASP A 467 26.67 3.78 12.30
CA ASP A 467 27.94 4.52 12.41
C ASP A 467 27.76 6.02 12.73
N GLY A 468 26.52 6.51 12.80
CA GLY A 468 26.21 7.91 13.04
C GLY A 468 26.58 8.85 11.89
N SER A 469 26.91 8.32 10.71
CA SER A 469 27.30 9.12 9.53
C SER A 469 26.14 9.95 8.96
N VAL A 470 24.90 9.50 9.17
CA VAL A 470 23.67 10.22 8.80
C VAL A 470 22.77 10.36 10.03
N ARG A 471 22.22 11.56 10.23
CA ARG A 471 21.31 11.90 11.32
C ARG A 471 20.08 12.59 10.75
N CYS A 472 18.90 12.10 11.09
CA CYS A 472 17.61 12.57 10.57
C CYS A 472 16.71 13.06 11.69
N LYS A 473 16.23 14.29 11.58
CA LYS A 473 15.20 14.87 12.44
C LYS A 473 13.85 14.75 11.75
N PHE A 474 12.85 14.27 12.47
CA PHE A 474 11.49 14.24 11.95
C PHE A 474 10.80 15.59 12.13
N ASN A 475 10.24 16.11 11.04
CA ASN A 475 9.42 17.32 11.02
C ASN A 475 7.95 16.93 10.86
N ALA A 476 7.18 17.05 11.95
CA ALA A 476 5.77 16.66 11.97
C ALA A 476 4.85 17.59 11.16
N GLN A 477 5.26 18.84 10.90
CA GLN A 477 4.44 19.79 10.14
C GLN A 477 4.37 19.47 8.65
N VAL A 478 5.41 18.82 8.14
CA VAL A 478 5.56 18.47 6.73
C VAL A 478 5.76 16.98 6.51
N LEU A 479 5.60 16.16 7.55
CA LEU A 479 5.74 14.69 7.56
C LEU A 479 6.99 14.19 6.82
N ARG A 480 8.13 14.72 7.17
CA ARG A 480 9.40 14.32 6.56
C ARG A 480 10.54 14.23 7.55
N GLY A 481 11.49 13.35 7.28
CA GLY A 481 12.80 13.33 7.90
C GLY A 481 13.75 14.24 7.13
N GLU A 482 14.38 15.18 7.81
CA GLU A 482 15.46 16.02 7.28
C GLU A 482 16.77 15.50 7.81
N CYS A 483 17.63 15.02 6.89
CA CYS A 483 18.83 14.29 7.25
C CYS A 483 20.08 15.08 6.91
N GLN A 484 21.04 15.04 7.80
CA GLN A 484 22.36 15.65 7.65
C GLN A 484 23.44 14.58 7.69
N LYS A 485 24.53 14.79 6.96
CA LYS A 485 25.76 14.00 7.11
C LYS A 485 26.55 14.49 8.32
N SER A 486 27.27 13.58 8.94
CA SER A 486 28.18 13.94 10.06
C SER A 486 29.14 15.04 9.64
N GLY A 487 29.25 16.07 10.47
CA GLY A 487 30.10 17.26 10.20
C GLY A 487 29.48 18.30 9.25
N SER A 488 28.24 18.13 8.80
CA SER A 488 27.52 19.10 7.95
C SER A 488 26.26 19.57 8.65
N THR A 489 25.92 20.85 8.47
CA THR A 489 24.64 21.45 8.89
C THR A 489 23.61 21.48 7.76
N ASP A 490 24.04 21.18 6.53
CA ASP A 490 23.16 21.21 5.36
C ASP A 490 22.30 19.94 5.28
N THR A 491 21.06 20.10 4.88
CA THR A 491 20.18 18.97 4.58
C THR A 491 20.72 18.22 3.37
N ALA A 492 21.25 17.02 3.61
CA ALA A 492 21.78 16.14 2.58
C ALA A 492 20.70 15.28 1.93
N TYR A 493 19.73 14.79 2.74
CA TYR A 493 18.68 13.92 2.29
C TYR A 493 17.33 14.32 2.89
N VAL A 494 16.26 14.02 2.17
CA VAL A 494 14.88 14.20 2.64
C VAL A 494 14.14 12.88 2.49
N MET A 495 13.56 12.41 3.60
CA MET A 495 12.74 11.20 3.66
C MET A 495 11.29 11.62 3.88
N GLU A 496 10.51 11.59 2.83
CA GLU A 496 9.11 12.01 2.88
C GLU A 496 8.21 10.83 3.24
N LEU A 497 7.28 11.04 4.15
CA LEU A 497 6.34 10.05 4.64
C LEU A 497 4.96 10.38 4.07
N TYR A 498 4.61 9.73 2.98
CA TYR A 498 3.29 9.83 2.36
C TYR A 498 2.68 8.45 2.35
N ASP A 499 1.65 8.25 3.14
CA ASP A 499 0.93 7.00 3.18
C ASP A 499 1.81 5.74 3.48
N GLU A 500 1.22 4.58 3.48
CA GLU A 500 1.90 3.30 3.75
C GLU A 500 3.03 2.97 2.74
N PHE A 501 2.94 3.49 1.52
CA PHE A 501 4.01 3.42 0.53
C PHE A 501 4.85 4.68 0.58
N VAL A 502 5.91 4.65 1.37
CA VAL A 502 6.81 5.80 1.50
C VAL A 502 7.66 5.92 0.24
N VAL A 503 7.07 6.46 -0.80
CA VAL A 503 7.69 6.71 -2.09
C VAL A 503 7.51 8.16 -2.47
N SER A 504 8.62 8.85 -2.63
CA SER A 504 8.66 10.22 -3.14
C SER A 504 9.73 10.37 -4.21
N ASN A 505 9.77 11.54 -4.84
CA ASN A 505 10.87 11.87 -5.74
C ASN A 505 12.23 11.99 -5.03
N PHE A 506 12.23 12.05 -3.70
CA PHE A 506 13.43 12.26 -2.89
C PHE A 506 13.89 11.00 -2.16
N SER A 507 12.97 10.06 -1.87
CA SER A 507 13.29 8.84 -1.16
C SER A 507 12.25 7.75 -1.39
N ILE A 508 12.70 6.51 -1.30
CA ILE A 508 11.85 5.32 -1.36
C ILE A 508 12.22 4.45 -0.16
N ARG A 509 11.26 4.15 0.70
CA ARG A 509 11.50 3.22 1.81
C ARG A 509 11.44 1.79 1.28
N LEU A 510 12.59 1.15 1.19
CA LEU A 510 12.71 -0.24 0.71
C LEU A 510 12.23 -1.22 1.76
N ARG A 511 12.62 -1.00 3.02
CA ARG A 511 12.25 -1.85 4.15
C ARG A 511 11.76 -1.00 5.30
N ASP A 512 10.75 -1.48 5.99
CA ASP A 512 10.28 -0.87 7.22
C ASP A 512 11.20 -1.21 8.42
N ARG A 513 10.87 -0.72 9.61
CA ARG A 513 11.63 -1.00 10.83
C ARG A 513 11.68 -2.48 11.23
N HIS A 514 10.80 -3.29 10.71
CA HIS A 514 10.75 -4.74 10.93
C HIS A 514 11.52 -5.52 9.86
N GLY A 515 12.12 -4.82 8.90
CA GLY A 515 12.84 -5.40 7.77
C GLY A 515 11.95 -5.89 6.62
N ASN A 516 10.65 -5.65 6.67
CA ASN A 516 9.72 -6.06 5.61
C ASN A 516 9.93 -5.22 4.34
N LEU A 517 10.12 -5.89 3.22
CA LEU A 517 10.27 -5.23 1.92
C LEU A 517 8.92 -4.63 1.45
N THR A 518 8.97 -3.40 0.95
CA THR A 518 7.81 -2.61 0.49
C THR A 518 7.42 -3.02 -0.92
N GLY A 519 7.30 -4.08 -1.39
CA GLY A 519 6.96 -4.46 -2.78
C GLY A 519 6.13 -5.72 -2.85
N LEU A 520 5.73 -6.05 -4.06
CA LEU A 520 4.85 -7.19 -4.31
C LEU A 520 5.59 -8.55 -4.34
N GLY A 521 6.92 -8.53 -4.29
CA GLY A 521 7.73 -9.74 -4.40
C GLY A 521 7.80 -10.24 -5.85
N HIS A 522 8.34 -11.44 -6.01
CA HIS A 522 8.43 -12.08 -7.32
C HIS A 522 7.04 -12.60 -7.74
N VAL A 523 6.45 -11.94 -8.73
CA VAL A 523 5.14 -12.32 -9.30
C VAL A 523 5.37 -12.95 -10.67
N PRO A 524 4.79 -14.13 -10.96
CA PRO A 524 4.85 -14.71 -12.32
C PRO A 524 4.28 -13.76 -13.37
N MET A 525 4.93 -13.71 -14.55
CA MET A 525 4.58 -12.86 -15.69
C MET A 525 4.34 -13.72 -16.94
N ASP A 526 3.55 -14.76 -16.77
CA ASP A 526 3.20 -15.68 -17.86
C ASP A 526 2.01 -15.17 -18.67
#